data_313e3509862bd6a4dcf9c5a5d3aa90da
#
_entry.id   313e3509862bd6a4dcf9c5a5d3aa90da
#
_cell.length_a   1.000
_cell.length_b   1.000
_cell.length_c   1.000
_cell.angle_alpha   90.00
_cell.angle_beta   90.00
_cell.angle_gamma   90.00
#
_symmetry.space_group_name_H-M   'P 1'
#
loop_
_entity.id
_entity.type
_entity.pdbx_description
1 polymer ?
#
loop_
_entity_poly.entity_id
_entity_poly.type
_entity_poly.pdbx_seq_one_letter_code
_entity_poly.pdbx_strand_id
1 'polypeptide(L)'
;MLNIINKTPWDRPALDAALQCADGGVILLIEDGVYAATRGSASEARIKDAMSRLKIYALGPDLEARGVADRLTEGVTVVGYDGFVDLVAENKTCQSWL
;
A
#
# COMPACT_ATOMS: atom_id res chain seq x y z
N MET A 1 12.69 -1.49 -4.92
CA MET A 1 12.18 -0.11 -4.84
C MET A 1 10.96 -0.08 -3.93
N LEU A 2 10.91 0.89 -3.06
CA LEU A 2 9.74 1.16 -2.23
C LEU A 2 8.83 2.17 -2.95
N ASN A 3 7.56 1.82 -3.12
CA ASN A 3 6.55 2.70 -3.73
C ASN A 3 5.57 3.14 -2.65
N ILE A 4 5.51 4.44 -2.40
CA ILE A 4 4.63 5.03 -1.38
C ILE A 4 3.42 5.65 -2.09
N ILE A 5 2.22 5.21 -1.71
CA ILE A 5 0.96 5.66 -2.32
C ILE A 5 0.10 6.31 -1.25
N ASN A 6 -0.25 7.58 -1.43
CA ASN A 6 -1.01 8.35 -0.45
C ASN A 6 -2.40 8.78 -0.94
N LYS A 7 -2.79 8.44 -2.16
CA LYS A 7 -4.10 8.81 -2.72
C LYS A 7 -4.98 7.58 -2.92
N THR A 8 -6.29 7.78 -2.89
CA THR A 8 -7.23 6.70 -3.16
C THR A 8 -7.11 6.27 -4.63
N PRO A 9 -7.41 4.98 -4.94
CA PRO A 9 -7.41 4.53 -6.33
C PRO A 9 -8.46 5.25 -7.19
N TRP A 10 -9.47 5.84 -6.56
CA TRP A 10 -10.56 6.53 -7.27
C TRP A 10 -10.15 7.92 -7.73
N ASP A 11 -9.29 8.60 -6.95
CA ASP A 11 -8.86 9.96 -7.25
C ASP A 11 -7.68 10.01 -8.20
N ARG A 12 -6.79 9.03 -8.10
CA ARG A 12 -5.53 8.99 -8.87
C ARG A 12 -5.24 7.56 -9.33
N PRO A 13 -4.78 7.37 -10.55
CA PRO A 13 -4.40 6.04 -11.04
C PRO A 13 -3.03 5.57 -10.51
N ALA A 14 -2.55 6.16 -9.43
CA ALA A 14 -1.22 5.88 -8.90
C ALA A 14 -1.04 4.40 -8.51
N LEU A 15 -2.07 3.79 -7.91
CA LEU A 15 -1.98 2.38 -7.51
C LEU A 15 -1.75 1.48 -8.72
N ASP A 16 -2.57 1.63 -9.76
CA ASP A 16 -2.44 0.81 -10.96
C ASP A 16 -1.09 1.01 -11.63
N ALA A 17 -0.64 2.26 -11.74
CA ALA A 17 0.66 2.56 -12.32
C ALA A 17 1.79 1.93 -11.50
N ALA A 18 1.74 2.03 -10.18
CA ALA A 18 2.75 1.44 -9.30
C ALA A 18 2.75 -0.08 -9.41
N LEU A 19 1.57 -0.72 -9.46
CA LEU A 19 1.48 -2.17 -9.58
C LEU A 19 2.04 -2.67 -10.90
N GLN A 20 1.90 -1.90 -11.98
CA GLN A 20 2.45 -2.26 -13.29
C GLN A 20 3.97 -2.06 -13.36
N CYS A 21 4.48 -1.01 -12.75
CA CYS A 21 5.88 -0.66 -12.82
C CYS A 21 6.74 -1.35 -11.77
N ALA A 22 6.15 -1.72 -10.63
CA ALA A 22 6.88 -2.30 -9.52
C ALA A 22 6.96 -3.81 -9.69
N ASP A 23 8.09 -4.32 -10.16
CA ASP A 23 8.32 -5.75 -10.30
C ASP A 23 9.29 -6.20 -9.21
N GLY A 24 8.80 -7.04 -8.30
CA GLY A 24 9.59 -7.53 -7.17
C GLY A 24 9.85 -6.49 -6.09
N GLY A 25 9.08 -5.41 -6.07
CA GLY A 25 9.25 -4.31 -5.12
C GLY A 25 8.30 -4.37 -3.94
N VAL A 26 8.21 -3.23 -3.24
CA VAL A 26 7.38 -3.05 -2.05
C VAL A 26 6.42 -1.90 -2.27
N ILE A 27 5.17 -2.08 -1.89
CA ILE A 27 4.14 -1.03 -1.88
C ILE A 27 3.83 -0.69 -0.42
N LEU A 28 3.85 0.59 -0.09
CA LEU A 28 3.41 1.08 1.22
C LEU A 28 2.26 2.06 1.01
N LEU A 29 1.10 1.73 1.56
CA LEU A 29 -0.10 2.55 1.49
C LEU A 29 -0.17 3.41 2.75
N ILE A 30 -0.26 4.71 2.56
CA ILE A 30 -0.37 5.70 3.66
C ILE A 30 -1.53 6.65 3.36
N GLU A 31 -1.95 7.38 4.38
CA GLU A 31 -3.02 8.37 4.24
C GLU A 31 -4.22 7.74 3.53
N ASP A 32 -4.79 8.41 2.53
CA ASP A 32 -5.95 7.88 1.80
C ASP A 32 -5.62 6.66 0.94
N GLY A 33 -4.35 6.39 0.70
CA GLY A 33 -3.93 5.19 -0.02
C GLY A 33 -4.32 3.90 0.70
N VAL A 34 -4.50 3.93 2.03
CA VAL A 34 -4.89 2.74 2.79
C VAL A 34 -6.28 2.21 2.42
N TYR A 35 -7.13 3.02 1.81
CA TYR A 35 -8.42 2.54 1.33
C TYR A 35 -8.28 1.45 0.26
N ALA A 36 -7.17 1.44 -0.47
CA ALA A 36 -6.90 0.39 -1.46
C ALA A 36 -6.77 -0.99 -0.83
N ALA A 37 -6.41 -1.06 0.44
CA ALA A 37 -6.19 -2.31 1.17
C ALA A 37 -7.45 -2.84 1.86
N THR A 38 -8.62 -2.23 1.66
CA THR A 38 -9.84 -2.68 2.33
C THR A 38 -10.51 -3.83 1.58
N ARG A 39 -11.00 -4.81 2.35
CA ARG A 39 -11.77 -5.92 1.79
C ARG A 39 -13.06 -5.40 1.18
N GLY A 40 -13.45 -5.95 0.04
CA GLY A 40 -14.66 -5.56 -0.66
C GLY A 40 -14.52 -4.29 -1.47
N SER A 41 -13.34 -3.67 -1.49
CA SER A 41 -13.09 -2.51 -2.34
C SER A 41 -12.86 -2.95 -3.78
N ALA A 42 -13.00 -2.00 -4.71
CA ALA A 42 -12.78 -2.28 -6.13
C ALA A 42 -11.33 -2.66 -6.43
N SER A 43 -10.38 -2.30 -5.56
CA SER A 43 -8.97 -2.60 -5.73
C SER A 43 -8.53 -3.92 -5.12
N GLU A 44 -9.39 -4.62 -4.37
CA GLU A 44 -9.01 -5.85 -3.67
C GLU A 44 -8.42 -6.91 -4.59
N ALA A 45 -9.07 -7.17 -5.73
CA ALA A 45 -8.61 -8.18 -6.68
C ALA A 45 -7.21 -7.85 -7.23
N ARG A 46 -6.96 -6.58 -7.54
CA ARG A 46 -5.66 -6.13 -8.04
C ARG A 46 -4.58 -6.25 -6.99
N ILE A 47 -4.90 -5.92 -5.75
CA ILE A 47 -3.97 -6.06 -4.62
C ILE A 47 -3.59 -7.53 -4.42
N LYS A 48 -4.58 -8.41 -4.39
CA LYS A 48 -4.33 -9.86 -4.21
C LYS A 48 -3.50 -10.44 -5.36
N ASP A 49 -3.79 -10.05 -6.59
CA ASP A 49 -3.03 -10.50 -7.74
C ASP A 49 -1.57 -10.06 -7.64
N ALA A 50 -1.33 -8.82 -7.22
CA ALA A 50 0.01 -8.27 -7.13
C ALA A 50 0.85 -8.93 -6.02
N MET A 51 0.22 -9.55 -5.02
CA MET A 51 0.94 -10.18 -3.90
C MET A 51 1.82 -11.35 -4.32
N SER A 52 1.63 -11.90 -5.52
CA SER A 52 2.50 -12.96 -6.03
C SER A 52 3.91 -12.45 -6.39
N ARG A 53 4.06 -11.14 -6.57
CA ARG A 53 5.32 -10.52 -6.99
C ARG A 53 5.73 -9.29 -6.18
N LEU A 54 4.85 -8.77 -5.33
CA LEU A 54 5.08 -7.58 -4.53
C LEU A 54 4.71 -7.83 -3.08
N LYS A 55 5.40 -7.15 -2.18
CA LYS A 55 5.00 -7.09 -0.77
C LYS A 55 4.20 -5.81 -0.57
N ILE A 56 3.04 -5.93 0.07
CA ILE A 56 2.13 -4.81 0.26
C ILE A 56 1.92 -4.55 1.74
N TYR A 57 2.19 -3.32 2.16
CA TYR A 57 2.07 -2.85 3.53
C TYR A 57 1.08 -1.70 3.60
N ALA A 58 0.45 -1.54 4.75
CA ALA A 58 -0.41 -0.40 5.03
C ALA A 58 -0.04 0.18 6.39
N LEU A 59 -0.03 1.51 6.47
CA LEU A 59 0.33 2.20 7.71
C LEU A 59 -0.84 2.11 8.70
N GLY A 60 -0.58 1.47 9.87
CA GLY A 60 -1.61 1.21 10.87
C GLY A 60 -2.32 2.46 11.40
N PRO A 61 -1.59 3.52 11.81
CA PRO A 61 -2.24 4.75 12.26
C PRO A 61 -3.21 5.34 11.24
N ASP A 62 -2.91 5.24 9.95
CA ASP A 62 -3.80 5.76 8.90
C ASP A 62 -5.02 4.86 8.70
N LEU A 63 -4.86 3.53 8.84
CA LEU A 63 -5.99 2.61 8.83
C LEU A 63 -6.96 2.90 9.98
N GLU A 64 -6.42 3.14 11.17
CA GLU A 64 -7.23 3.44 12.36
C GLU A 64 -7.93 4.79 12.23
N ALA A 65 -7.21 5.81 11.74
CA ALA A 65 -7.77 7.15 11.57
C ALA A 65 -8.96 7.15 10.61
N ARG A 66 -8.99 6.22 9.66
CA ARG A 66 -10.05 6.12 8.66
C ARG A 66 -11.08 5.04 8.97
N GLY A 67 -10.93 4.37 10.11
CA GLY A 67 -11.88 3.35 10.58
C GLY A 67 -11.95 2.10 9.73
N VAL A 68 -10.86 1.74 9.05
CA VAL A 68 -10.83 0.58 8.15
C VAL A 68 -9.87 -0.53 8.60
N ALA A 69 -9.29 -0.39 9.80
CA ALA A 69 -8.31 -1.36 10.30
C ALA A 69 -8.88 -2.78 10.42
N ASP A 70 -10.20 -2.90 10.67
CA ASP A 70 -10.87 -4.19 10.82
C ASP A 70 -11.32 -4.81 9.49
N ARG A 71 -11.08 -4.13 8.38
CA ARG A 71 -11.49 -4.60 7.05
C ARG A 71 -10.31 -4.73 6.09
N LEU A 72 -9.17 -5.08 6.63
CA LEU A 72 -7.95 -5.20 5.83
C LEU A 72 -8.01 -6.42 4.91
N THR A 73 -7.57 -6.24 3.67
CA THR A 73 -7.41 -7.33 2.71
C THR A 73 -6.37 -8.32 3.25
N GLU A 74 -6.70 -9.62 3.20
CA GLU A 74 -5.78 -10.67 3.64
C GLU A 74 -4.48 -10.61 2.86
N GLY A 75 -3.36 -10.73 3.56
CA GLY A 75 -2.03 -10.69 2.97
C GLY A 75 -1.34 -9.34 3.04
N VAL A 76 -2.08 -8.25 3.28
CA VAL A 76 -1.49 -6.93 3.51
C VAL A 76 -0.92 -6.91 4.93
N THR A 77 0.32 -6.46 5.08
CA THR A 77 0.96 -6.37 6.39
C THR A 77 0.80 -4.95 6.93
N VAL A 78 0.34 -4.85 8.18
CA VAL A 78 0.21 -3.56 8.86
C VAL A 78 1.55 -3.19 9.49
N VAL A 79 1.99 -1.94 9.31
CA VAL A 79 3.19 -1.41 9.94
C VAL A 79 2.87 -0.10 10.65
N GLY A 80 3.61 0.17 11.72
CA GLY A 80 3.58 1.49 12.37
C GLY A 80 4.63 2.40 11.77
N TYR A 81 4.87 3.54 12.41
CA TYR A 81 5.88 4.49 11.94
C TYR A 81 7.29 3.90 11.97
N ASP A 82 7.60 3.05 12.96
CA ASP A 82 8.89 2.38 13.02
C ASP A 82 9.08 1.48 11.81
N GLY A 83 8.06 0.71 11.43
CA GLY A 83 8.10 -0.12 10.24
C GLY A 83 8.23 0.69 8.96
N PHE A 84 7.60 1.86 8.90
CA PHE A 84 7.76 2.78 7.79
C PHE A 84 9.24 3.17 7.62
N VAL A 85 9.88 3.57 8.72
CA VAL A 85 11.30 3.95 8.70
C VAL A 85 12.16 2.78 8.25
N ASP A 86 11.87 1.57 8.75
CA ASP A 86 12.61 0.36 8.37
C ASP A 86 12.49 0.10 6.86
N LEU A 87 11.29 0.23 6.30
CA LEU A 87 11.07 0.03 4.86
C LEU A 87 11.86 1.01 4.02
N VAL A 88 11.90 2.28 4.43
CA VAL A 88 12.70 3.30 3.75
C VAL A 88 14.19 2.94 3.81
N ALA A 89 14.65 2.49 4.97
CA ALA A 89 16.07 2.14 5.17
C ALA A 89 16.48 0.89 4.38
N GLU A 90 15.58 -0.09 4.24
CA GLU A 90 15.86 -1.35 3.56
C GLU A 90 15.88 -1.23 2.03
N ASN A 91 15.26 -0.20 1.48
CA ASN A 91 15.12 -0.03 0.04
C ASN A 91 16.06 1.07 -0.45
N LYS A 92 16.84 0.76 -1.49
CA LYS A 92 17.81 1.71 -2.04
C LYS A 92 17.14 2.89 -2.73
N THR A 93 15.96 2.65 -3.30
CA THR A 93 15.21 3.68 -4.01
C THR A 93 13.79 3.74 -3.48
N CYS A 94 13.23 4.95 -3.51
CA CYS A 94 11.90 5.22 -3.01
C CYS A 94 11.18 6.13 -4.00
N GLN A 95 9.95 5.78 -4.35
CA GLN A 95 9.13 6.59 -5.25
C GLN A 95 7.82 6.92 -4.54
N SER A 96 7.48 8.19 -4.49
CA SER A 96 6.17 8.63 -3.99
C SER A 96 5.23 8.88 -5.15
N TRP A 97 4.04 8.33 -5.06
CA TRP A 97 2.98 8.48 -6.04
C TRP A 97 1.92 9.41 -5.42
N LEU A 98 2.07 10.68 -5.67
CA LEU A 98 1.21 11.72 -5.06
C LEU A 98 0.01 12.07 -5.92
#